data_7e5cbf02720668f289fc9e825ec96c7f
#
_entry.id   7e5cbf02720668f289fc9e825ec96c7f
#
_cell.length_a   1.000
_cell.length_b   1.000
_cell.length_c   1.000
_cell.angle_alpha   90.00
_cell.angle_beta   90.00
_cell.angle_gamma   90.00
#
_symmetry.space_group_name_H-M   'P 1'
#
loop_
_entity.id
_entity.type
_entity.pdbx_description
1 polymer ?
#
loop_
_entity_poly.entity_id
_entity_poly.type
_entity_poly.pdbx_seq_one_letter_code
_entity_poly.pdbx_strand_id
1 'polypeptide(L)'
;MNQDLSGQMNNGEFLKYVKHDEIDYVKWDKCINEAPNSRVYALSWFLDRTAIYWNSLVWGDYDFVMPLPVKRKFGISYLFQPVYCQQLGIFPSPPAEISRKFYQKIEEKFSYADIQLNVENIPLNDMKGISFSLRNNFLLHTSTGYRNLNSGYSENTRRNVVRAGKNRLNYVEGIPQKDFLAFKMKNPAAKLSRQNFQNLKSIIAYSLHKGFGEIIGIYSPENNLCAAAFFCRWKNRLIYLNAVSNDEGKELRAMFFLIDRLLKNAADKNLILDFEGSMVPGIARFFQGFGAAPEVYSRMQMNRLPRAIKWLKGMKG
;
A
#
# COMPACT_ATOMS: atom_id res chain seq x y z
N MET A 1 -19.74 5.40 37.03
CA MET A 1 -19.03 6.63 37.44
C MET A 1 -18.56 7.31 36.17
N ASN A 2 -19.44 8.17 35.61
CA ASN A 2 -19.11 8.98 34.42
C ASN A 2 -18.25 10.14 34.89
N GLN A 3 -16.96 10.13 34.52
CA GLN A 3 -16.18 11.35 34.67
C GLN A 3 -16.41 12.24 33.44
N ASP A 4 -17.04 13.38 33.74
CA ASP A 4 -17.24 14.51 32.85
C ASP A 4 -15.87 15.05 32.35
N LEU A 5 -15.54 14.84 31.09
CA LEU A 5 -14.35 15.40 30.42
C LEU A 5 -14.71 16.74 29.72
N SER A 6 -15.55 17.58 30.34
CA SER A 6 -15.85 18.93 29.86
C SER A 6 -14.92 20.01 30.44
N GLY A 7 -13.62 19.78 30.41
CA GLY A 7 -12.64 20.83 30.57
C GLY A 7 -12.51 21.62 29.27
N GLN A 8 -12.71 22.93 29.29
CA GLN A 8 -12.47 23.86 28.17
C GLN A 8 -11.05 23.71 27.65
N MET A 9 -10.86 22.86 26.62
CA MET A 9 -9.58 22.68 25.96
C MET A 9 -9.38 23.81 24.96
N ASN A 10 -8.31 24.56 25.13
CA ASN A 10 -7.81 25.53 24.15
C ASN A 10 -7.48 24.79 22.85
N ASN A 11 -8.43 24.80 21.89
CA ASN A 11 -8.47 23.93 20.71
C ASN A 11 -7.35 24.19 19.67
N GLY A 12 -6.44 25.14 19.89
CA GLY A 12 -5.40 25.53 18.93
C GLY A 12 -4.03 24.85 19.10
N GLU A 13 -3.73 24.29 20.28
CA GLU A 13 -2.39 23.77 20.60
C GLU A 13 -2.21 22.27 20.30
N PHE A 14 -3.28 21.53 20.13
CA PHE A 14 -3.20 20.06 20.04
C PHE A 14 -2.81 19.52 18.66
N LEU A 15 -3.19 20.18 17.54
CA LEU A 15 -2.84 19.72 16.18
C LEU A 15 -1.72 20.57 15.60
N LYS A 16 -0.54 19.98 15.50
CA LYS A 16 0.69 20.63 14.99
C LYS A 16 1.01 20.13 13.59
N TYR A 17 1.45 21.06 12.72
CA TYR A 17 2.13 20.72 11.48
C TYR A 17 3.62 20.65 11.77
N VAL A 18 4.19 19.46 11.66
CA VAL A 18 5.59 19.18 12.00
C VAL A 18 6.35 18.91 10.70
N LYS A 19 7.45 19.60 10.49
CA LYS A 19 8.31 19.38 9.33
C LYS A 19 9.11 18.10 9.49
N HIS A 20 9.59 17.58 8.36
CA HIS A 20 10.30 16.31 8.29
C HIS A 20 11.47 16.19 9.27
N ASP A 21 12.28 17.23 9.37
CA ASP A 21 13.46 17.35 10.23
C ASP A 21 13.14 17.55 11.73
N GLU A 22 11.88 17.86 12.04
CA GLU A 22 11.38 18.07 13.40
C GLU A 22 10.60 16.84 13.94
N ILE A 23 10.40 15.80 13.12
CA ILE A 23 9.63 14.61 13.52
C ILE A 23 10.45 13.74 14.48
N ASP A 24 9.89 13.45 15.64
CA ASP A 24 10.41 12.42 16.55
C ASP A 24 10.05 11.03 16.01
N TYR A 25 10.99 10.38 15.32
CA TYR A 25 10.78 9.08 14.69
C TYR A 25 10.48 7.97 15.70
N VAL A 26 10.97 8.08 16.94
CA VAL A 26 10.69 7.08 17.99
C VAL A 26 9.22 7.14 18.38
N LYS A 27 8.70 8.33 18.67
CA LYS A 27 7.28 8.54 18.98
C LYS A 27 6.40 8.23 17.78
N TRP A 28 6.82 8.66 16.57
CA TRP A 28 6.11 8.40 15.33
C TRP A 28 5.91 6.92 15.06
N ASP A 29 7.00 6.16 15.01
CA ASP A 29 6.95 4.73 14.72
C ASP A 29 6.27 3.94 15.84
N LYS A 30 6.38 4.37 17.10
CA LYS A 30 5.61 3.81 18.21
C LYS A 30 4.11 3.97 17.98
N CYS A 31 3.64 5.19 17.68
CA CYS A 31 2.25 5.47 17.38
C CYS A 31 1.73 4.59 16.23
N ILE A 32 2.47 4.50 15.12
CA ILE A 32 2.10 3.64 13.98
C ILE A 32 2.09 2.17 14.38
N ASN A 33 3.09 1.70 15.13
CA ASN A 33 3.18 0.31 15.54
C ASN A 33 2.03 -0.12 16.47
N GLU A 34 1.63 0.73 17.39
CA GLU A 34 0.59 0.44 18.37
C GLU A 34 -0.82 0.64 17.80
N ALA A 35 -0.95 1.40 16.71
CA ALA A 35 -2.25 1.68 16.09
C ALA A 35 -2.96 0.39 15.62
N PRO A 36 -4.27 0.21 15.91
CA PRO A 36 -5.07 -0.91 15.37
C PRO A 36 -5.05 -0.93 13.84
N ASN A 37 -5.16 0.25 13.22
CA ASN A 37 -5.11 0.46 11.77
C ASN A 37 -3.70 0.59 11.20
N SER A 38 -2.67 0.12 11.90
CA SER A 38 -1.26 0.16 11.49
C SER A 38 -1.04 -0.31 10.05
N ARG A 39 -0.22 0.44 9.31
CA ARG A 39 0.21 0.09 7.93
C ARG A 39 1.71 0.32 7.79
N VAL A 40 2.41 -0.61 7.16
CA VAL A 40 3.86 -0.49 6.90
C VAL A 40 4.21 0.80 6.15
N TYR A 41 3.30 1.27 5.32
CA TYR A 41 3.47 2.47 4.50
C TYR A 41 3.64 3.77 5.29
N ALA A 42 3.14 3.79 6.53
CA ALA A 42 3.20 4.96 7.41
C ALA A 42 4.40 4.97 8.34
N LEU A 43 5.18 3.89 8.40
CA LEU A 43 6.43 3.88 9.16
C LEU A 43 7.45 4.84 8.55
N SER A 44 8.24 5.49 9.41
CA SER A 44 9.24 6.47 9.00
C SER A 44 10.18 5.93 7.93
N TRP A 45 10.72 4.73 8.13
CA TRP A 45 11.64 4.10 7.18
C TRP A 45 11.02 3.84 5.80
N PHE A 46 9.70 3.58 5.73
CA PHE A 46 9.01 3.33 4.46
C PHE A 46 8.73 4.64 3.74
N LEU A 47 8.28 5.65 4.47
CA LEU A 47 8.04 7.00 3.97
C LEU A 47 9.33 7.61 3.40
N ASP A 48 10.46 7.51 4.11
CA ASP A 48 11.77 8.02 3.65
C ASP A 48 12.24 7.38 2.33
N ARG A 49 11.74 6.18 2.02
CA ARG A 49 12.08 5.45 0.78
C ARG A 49 11.09 5.67 -0.36
N THR A 50 9.90 6.15 -0.06
CA THR A 50 8.83 6.32 -1.04
C THR A 50 8.51 7.76 -1.36
N ALA A 51 8.66 8.65 -0.38
CA ALA A 51 8.50 10.08 -0.53
C ALA A 51 9.86 10.76 -0.36
N ILE A 52 10.31 11.55 -1.36
CA ILE A 52 11.57 12.31 -1.25
C ILE A 52 11.50 13.27 -0.06
N TYR A 53 10.32 13.77 0.23
CA TYR A 53 10.03 14.66 1.33
C TYR A 53 8.62 14.45 1.85
N TRP A 54 8.47 14.35 3.16
CA TRP A 54 7.18 14.25 3.83
C TRP A 54 7.20 15.02 5.14
N ASN A 55 6.11 15.69 5.46
CA ASN A 55 5.84 16.32 6.73
C ASN A 55 4.76 15.54 7.47
N SER A 56 4.30 16.02 8.58
CA SER A 56 3.26 15.37 9.34
C SER A 56 2.26 16.34 9.97
N LEU A 57 1.10 15.82 10.27
CA LEU A 57 0.22 16.38 11.29
C LEU A 57 0.32 15.49 12.52
N VAL A 58 0.50 16.11 13.68
CA VAL A 58 0.64 15.44 14.97
C VAL A 58 -0.36 16.05 15.94
N TRP A 59 -1.18 15.21 16.53
CA TRP A 59 -2.11 15.57 17.59
C TRP A 59 -1.54 15.18 18.95
N GLY A 60 -1.56 16.10 19.92
CA GLY A 60 -1.02 15.86 21.26
C GLY A 60 0.49 15.57 21.25
N ASP A 61 0.90 14.59 22.01
CA ASP A 61 2.26 14.05 22.02
C ASP A 61 2.34 12.76 21.18
N TYR A 62 1.95 12.83 19.90
CA TYR A 62 1.84 11.71 18.96
C TYR A 62 0.69 10.73 19.27
N ASP A 63 -0.41 11.22 19.89
CA ASP A 63 -1.60 10.41 20.13
C ASP A 63 -2.29 10.01 18.81
N PHE A 64 -2.33 10.94 17.84
CA PHE A 64 -2.73 10.72 16.45
C PHE A 64 -1.75 11.37 15.50
N VAL A 65 -1.37 10.66 14.47
CA VAL A 65 -0.42 11.16 13.46
C VAL A 65 -0.92 10.94 12.05
N MET A 66 -0.57 11.84 11.13
CA MET A 66 -0.89 11.70 9.71
C MET A 66 0.32 12.08 8.86
N PRO A 67 0.89 11.17 8.04
CA PRO A 67 1.95 11.50 7.13
C PRO A 67 1.44 12.36 5.97
N LEU A 68 2.21 13.37 5.62
CA LEU A 68 1.93 14.30 4.54
C LEU A 68 3.05 14.25 3.50
N PRO A 69 3.04 13.30 2.55
CA PRO A 69 3.99 13.28 1.45
C PRO A 69 3.81 14.51 0.57
N VAL A 70 4.87 15.33 0.42
CA VAL A 70 4.83 16.61 -0.27
C VAL A 70 5.65 16.57 -1.54
N LYS A 71 5.12 17.13 -2.60
CA LYS A 71 5.85 17.52 -3.81
C LYS A 71 5.68 19.01 -4.07
N ARG A 72 6.66 19.59 -4.78
CA ARG A 72 6.59 20.99 -5.22
C ARG A 72 6.67 21.04 -6.75
N LYS A 73 5.76 21.80 -7.35
CA LYS A 73 5.76 22.07 -8.79
C LYS A 73 5.25 23.48 -9.06
N PHE A 74 5.92 24.23 -9.90
CA PHE A 74 5.60 25.64 -10.20
C PHE A 74 5.44 26.52 -8.94
N GLY A 75 6.33 26.33 -7.94
CA GLY A 75 6.26 27.05 -6.67
C GLY A 75 5.20 26.56 -5.67
N ILE A 76 4.28 25.72 -6.09
CA ILE A 76 3.15 25.22 -5.26
C ILE A 76 3.52 23.87 -4.64
N SER A 77 3.43 23.78 -3.32
CA SER A 77 3.52 22.52 -2.58
C SER A 77 2.14 21.82 -2.59
N TYR A 78 2.15 20.51 -2.76
CA TYR A 78 0.93 19.71 -2.79
C TYR A 78 1.13 18.31 -2.21
N LEU A 79 0.05 17.75 -1.67
CA LEU A 79 0.05 16.36 -1.19
C LEU A 79 -0.18 15.39 -2.35
N PHE A 80 0.55 14.28 -2.32
CA PHE A 80 0.41 13.22 -3.32
C PHE A 80 0.51 11.84 -2.67
N GLN A 81 -0.07 10.83 -3.31
CA GLN A 81 0.13 9.45 -2.90
C GLN A 81 1.45 8.93 -3.48
N PRO A 82 2.44 8.54 -2.64
CA PRO A 82 3.67 7.94 -3.13
C PRO A 82 3.40 6.58 -3.78
N VAL A 83 4.17 6.26 -4.82
CA VAL A 83 4.16 4.91 -5.40
C VAL A 83 4.67 3.92 -4.35
N TYR A 84 4.04 2.75 -4.27
CA TYR A 84 4.23 1.70 -3.25
C TYR A 84 3.64 2.00 -1.86
N CYS A 85 2.99 3.16 -1.65
CA CYS A 85 2.16 3.41 -0.49
C CYS A 85 0.70 3.23 -0.88
N GLN A 86 0.05 2.14 -0.48
CA GLN A 86 -1.36 1.96 -0.83
C GLN A 86 -2.27 2.81 0.06
N GLN A 87 -2.10 2.76 1.37
CA GLN A 87 -2.98 3.40 2.34
C GLN A 87 -2.15 4.20 3.35
N LEU A 88 -2.46 5.48 3.45
CA LEU A 88 -1.97 6.39 4.47
C LEU A 88 -3.14 6.88 5.34
N GLY A 89 -3.20 8.15 5.69
CA GLY A 89 -4.26 8.73 6.52
C GLY A 89 -3.84 8.89 7.97
N ILE A 90 -4.78 8.84 8.89
CA ILE A 90 -4.56 9.14 10.31
C ILE A 90 -4.38 7.84 11.10
N PHE A 91 -3.41 7.81 11.98
CA PHE A 91 -3.05 6.66 12.84
C PHE A 91 -2.89 7.09 14.30
N PRO A 92 -3.51 6.38 15.28
CA PRO A 92 -4.67 5.50 15.07
C PRO A 92 -5.84 6.25 14.44
N SER A 93 -6.91 5.54 14.03
CA SER A 93 -8.09 6.21 13.46
C SER A 93 -8.84 6.96 14.55
N PRO A 94 -8.95 8.31 14.48
CA PRO A 94 -9.59 9.09 15.52
C PRO A 94 -11.12 9.22 15.26
N PRO A 95 -11.89 9.72 16.25
CA PRO A 95 -13.26 10.16 16.04
C PRO A 95 -13.40 11.20 14.92
N ALA A 96 -14.59 11.29 14.33
CA ALA A 96 -14.88 12.17 13.19
C ALA A 96 -14.54 13.65 13.44
N GLU A 97 -14.74 14.14 14.66
CA GLU A 97 -14.40 15.53 15.04
C GLU A 97 -12.90 15.83 14.95
N ILE A 98 -12.08 14.89 15.41
CA ILE A 98 -10.61 15.02 15.31
C ILE A 98 -10.19 14.86 13.85
N SER A 99 -10.75 13.87 13.13
CA SER A 99 -10.49 13.70 11.70
C SER A 99 -10.77 14.98 10.91
N ARG A 100 -11.85 15.67 11.22
CA ARG A 100 -12.22 16.95 10.61
C ARG A 100 -11.14 18.03 10.81
N LYS A 101 -10.55 18.12 11.99
CA LYS A 101 -9.45 19.06 12.26
C LYS A 101 -8.22 18.76 11.43
N PHE A 102 -7.88 17.47 11.24
CA PHE A 102 -6.78 17.07 10.36
C PHE A 102 -7.03 17.51 8.91
N TYR A 103 -8.24 17.25 8.38
CA TYR A 103 -8.57 17.61 7.00
C TYR A 103 -8.66 19.14 6.81
N GLN A 104 -9.20 19.88 7.77
CA GLN A 104 -9.17 21.36 7.78
C GLN A 104 -7.73 21.88 7.76
N LYS A 105 -6.84 21.28 8.54
CA LYS A 105 -5.42 21.67 8.55
C LYS A 105 -4.72 21.42 7.20
N ILE A 106 -5.12 20.37 6.47
CA ILE A 106 -4.67 20.13 5.10
C ILE A 106 -5.20 21.24 4.17
N GLU A 107 -6.47 21.63 4.29
CA GLU A 107 -7.05 22.74 3.50
C GLU A 107 -6.34 24.08 3.72
N GLU A 108 -5.94 24.35 4.97
CA GLU A 108 -5.19 25.56 5.30
C GLU A 108 -3.79 25.60 4.67
N LYS A 109 -3.12 24.44 4.61
CA LYS A 109 -1.72 24.33 4.21
C LYS A 109 -1.50 24.09 2.72
N PHE A 110 -2.47 23.48 2.03
CA PHE A 110 -2.30 23.03 0.65
C PHE A 110 -3.45 23.48 -0.24
N SER A 111 -3.13 23.81 -1.49
CA SER A 111 -4.14 24.08 -2.52
C SER A 111 -4.52 22.82 -3.32
N TYR A 112 -3.76 21.74 -3.18
CA TYR A 112 -4.03 20.48 -3.82
C TYR A 112 -3.60 19.31 -2.93
N ALA A 113 -4.47 18.32 -2.80
CA ALA A 113 -4.19 17.06 -2.12
C ALA A 113 -4.83 15.90 -2.91
N ASP A 114 -4.10 14.79 -2.97
CA ASP A 114 -4.57 13.54 -3.58
C ASP A 114 -3.90 12.38 -2.83
N ILE A 115 -4.56 11.88 -1.80
CA ILE A 115 -4.04 10.85 -0.90
C ILE A 115 -5.07 9.76 -0.65
N GLN A 116 -4.59 8.55 -0.41
CA GLN A 116 -5.40 7.40 -0.06
C GLN A 116 -5.36 7.21 1.45
N LEU A 117 -6.53 7.19 2.04
CA LEU A 117 -6.71 6.98 3.48
C LEU A 117 -6.72 5.47 3.77
N ASN A 118 -6.44 5.06 4.99
CA ASN A 118 -6.63 3.67 5.36
C ASN A 118 -8.13 3.36 5.58
N VAL A 119 -8.46 2.08 5.57
CA VAL A 119 -9.83 1.59 5.63
C VAL A 119 -10.62 2.06 6.84
N GLU A 120 -9.96 2.36 7.97
CA GLU A 120 -10.62 2.81 9.20
C GLU A 120 -10.81 4.32 9.28
N ASN A 121 -10.23 5.08 8.35
CA ASN A 121 -10.43 6.52 8.31
C ASN A 121 -11.76 6.88 7.64
N ILE A 122 -12.65 7.48 8.40
CA ILE A 122 -14.01 7.81 7.97
C ILE A 122 -13.99 8.98 6.97
N PRO A 123 -14.58 8.83 5.78
CA PRO A 123 -14.77 9.95 4.86
C PRO A 123 -15.83 10.93 5.41
N LEU A 124 -15.51 12.22 5.43
CA LEU A 124 -16.39 13.28 5.88
C LEU A 124 -17.01 14.00 4.66
N ASN A 125 -18.05 13.43 4.08
CA ASN A 125 -18.65 13.88 2.83
C ASN A 125 -19.34 15.27 2.91
N ASP A 126 -19.51 15.81 4.11
CA ASP A 126 -20.04 17.14 4.36
C ASP A 126 -18.99 18.26 4.29
N MET A 127 -17.71 17.93 4.11
CA MET A 127 -16.64 18.91 3.96
C MET A 127 -16.64 19.53 2.55
N LYS A 128 -16.89 20.84 2.47
CA LYS A 128 -16.85 21.57 1.19
C LYS A 128 -15.41 21.62 0.65
N GLY A 129 -15.24 21.32 -0.64
CA GLY A 129 -13.92 21.41 -1.29
C GLY A 129 -13.04 20.17 -1.18
N ILE A 130 -13.42 19.19 -0.36
CA ILE A 130 -12.81 17.85 -0.32
C ILE A 130 -13.81 16.83 -0.87
N SER A 131 -13.34 15.94 -1.71
CA SER A 131 -14.13 14.82 -2.22
C SER A 131 -13.49 13.49 -1.83
N PHE A 132 -14.33 12.49 -1.60
CA PHE A 132 -13.90 11.14 -1.30
C PHE A 132 -14.40 10.19 -2.37
N SER A 133 -13.55 9.30 -2.83
CA SER A 133 -13.88 8.24 -3.78
C SER A 133 -13.39 6.89 -3.29
N LEU A 134 -14.15 5.85 -3.56
CA LEU A 134 -13.85 4.51 -3.09
C LEU A 134 -12.78 3.82 -3.94
N ARG A 135 -11.94 3.02 -3.28
CA ARG A 135 -10.89 2.19 -3.86
C ARG A 135 -11.00 0.79 -3.28
N ASN A 136 -10.63 -0.20 -4.06
CA ASN A 136 -10.63 -1.59 -3.62
C ASN A 136 -9.23 -2.06 -3.29
N ASN A 137 -9.07 -2.67 -2.15
CA ASN A 137 -8.01 -3.60 -1.78
C ASN A 137 -8.57 -5.03 -1.86
N PHE A 138 -7.73 -6.06 -1.89
CA PHE A 138 -8.16 -7.46 -1.87
C PHE A 138 -7.36 -8.22 -0.83
N LEU A 139 -8.07 -8.86 0.10
CA LEU A 139 -7.49 -9.60 1.21
C LEU A 139 -7.90 -11.06 1.15
N LEU A 140 -6.98 -11.95 1.48
CA LEU A 140 -7.25 -13.38 1.64
C LEU A 140 -6.72 -13.86 2.99
N HIS A 141 -7.61 -14.31 3.87
CA HIS A 141 -7.25 -14.86 5.16
C HIS A 141 -6.82 -16.33 5.01
N THR A 142 -5.67 -16.70 5.58
CA THR A 142 -5.11 -18.05 5.47
C THR A 142 -5.29 -18.91 6.72
N SER A 143 -6.19 -18.51 7.61
CA SER A 143 -6.48 -19.21 8.88
C SER A 143 -7.16 -20.57 8.69
N THR A 144 -7.54 -20.90 7.47
CA THR A 144 -8.16 -22.19 7.12
C THR A 144 -7.20 -23.05 6.32
N GLY A 145 -7.37 -24.38 6.41
CA GLY A 145 -6.57 -25.34 5.65
C GLY A 145 -6.63 -25.13 4.14
N TYR A 146 -5.58 -25.54 3.44
CA TYR A 146 -5.45 -25.35 1.99
C TYR A 146 -6.65 -25.86 1.18
N ARG A 147 -7.30 -26.96 1.61
CA ARG A 147 -8.50 -27.46 0.95
C ARG A 147 -9.61 -26.40 0.89
N ASN A 148 -9.83 -25.69 2.00
CA ASN A 148 -10.83 -24.64 2.09
C ASN A 148 -10.44 -23.43 1.23
N LEU A 149 -9.15 -22.99 1.29
CA LEU A 149 -8.66 -21.93 0.43
C LEU A 149 -8.86 -22.26 -1.06
N ASN A 150 -8.47 -23.46 -1.47
CA ASN A 150 -8.61 -23.90 -2.86
C ASN A 150 -10.08 -24.06 -3.30
N SER A 151 -11.01 -24.43 -2.41
CA SER A 151 -12.44 -24.48 -2.74
C SER A 151 -13.01 -23.10 -3.07
N GLY A 152 -12.44 -22.03 -2.52
CA GLY A 152 -12.79 -20.64 -2.82
C GLY A 152 -12.26 -20.12 -4.17
N TYR A 153 -11.44 -20.89 -4.88
CA TYR A 153 -10.93 -20.48 -6.18
C TYR A 153 -12.03 -20.45 -7.24
N SER A 154 -12.03 -19.42 -8.07
CA SER A 154 -12.88 -19.41 -9.27
C SER A 154 -12.51 -20.56 -10.21
N GLU A 155 -13.46 -20.98 -11.04
CA GLU A 155 -13.23 -22.05 -12.03
C GLU A 155 -12.04 -21.70 -12.96
N ASN A 156 -11.93 -20.45 -13.40
CA ASN A 156 -10.80 -19.99 -14.21
C ASN A 156 -9.47 -20.14 -13.47
N THR A 157 -9.40 -19.71 -12.21
CA THR A 157 -8.19 -19.83 -11.40
C THR A 157 -7.80 -21.29 -11.19
N ARG A 158 -8.77 -22.14 -10.85
CA ARG A 158 -8.57 -23.59 -10.66
C ARG A 158 -8.00 -24.23 -11.93
N ARG A 159 -8.56 -23.92 -13.11
CA ARG A 159 -8.05 -24.42 -14.40
C ARG A 159 -6.63 -23.97 -14.68
N ASN A 160 -6.30 -22.71 -14.38
CA ASN A 160 -4.94 -22.19 -14.59
C ASN A 160 -3.93 -22.78 -13.61
N VAL A 161 -4.29 -23.00 -12.34
CA VAL A 161 -3.44 -23.69 -11.36
C VAL A 161 -3.16 -25.13 -11.80
N VAL A 162 -4.17 -25.86 -12.26
CA VAL A 162 -3.99 -27.24 -12.79
C VAL A 162 -3.09 -27.25 -14.02
N ARG A 163 -3.25 -26.30 -14.95
CA ARG A 163 -2.37 -26.17 -16.13
C ARG A 163 -0.93 -25.86 -15.72
N ALA A 164 -0.73 -24.90 -14.81
CA ALA A 164 0.59 -24.56 -14.28
C ALA A 164 1.28 -25.77 -13.63
N GLY A 165 0.53 -26.58 -12.87
CA GLY A 165 1.06 -27.78 -12.23
C GLY A 165 1.59 -28.84 -13.21
N LYS A 166 1.13 -28.85 -14.48
CA LYS A 166 1.62 -29.74 -15.52
C LYS A 166 2.95 -29.28 -16.15
N ASN A 167 3.32 -28.01 -15.97
CA ASN A 167 4.47 -27.37 -16.62
C ASN A 167 5.79 -27.56 -15.88
N ARG A 168 5.86 -28.41 -14.85
CA ARG A 168 7.08 -28.72 -14.06
C ARG A 168 7.81 -27.47 -13.58
N LEU A 169 7.06 -26.44 -13.16
CA LEU A 169 7.59 -25.18 -12.65
C LEU A 169 8.27 -25.37 -11.29
N ASN A 170 9.38 -24.68 -11.05
CA ASN A 170 10.07 -24.64 -9.78
C ASN A 170 9.72 -23.37 -9.00
N TYR A 171 9.25 -23.55 -7.77
CA TYR A 171 8.99 -22.46 -6.81
C TYR A 171 10.23 -22.29 -5.92
N VAL A 172 10.84 -21.11 -5.95
CA VAL A 172 12.07 -20.80 -5.23
C VAL A 172 11.84 -19.57 -4.34
N GLU A 173 12.03 -19.73 -3.05
CA GLU A 173 12.02 -18.66 -2.07
C GLU A 173 13.42 -18.04 -1.94
N GLY A 174 13.47 -16.74 -1.60
CA GLY A 174 14.75 -16.06 -1.33
C GLY A 174 15.61 -15.80 -2.55
N ILE A 175 15.03 -15.63 -3.76
CA ILE A 175 15.86 -15.27 -4.91
C ILE A 175 16.55 -13.91 -4.67
N PRO A 176 17.79 -13.72 -5.16
CA PRO A 176 18.54 -12.49 -4.93
C PRO A 176 17.82 -11.25 -5.45
N GLN A 177 17.87 -10.16 -4.69
CA GLN A 177 17.29 -8.86 -5.11
C GLN A 177 17.78 -8.43 -6.49
N LYS A 178 19.07 -8.64 -6.80
CA LYS A 178 19.64 -8.27 -8.11
C LYS A 178 18.92 -8.95 -9.26
N ASP A 179 18.58 -10.23 -9.10
CA ASP A 179 17.96 -11.04 -10.14
C ASP A 179 16.49 -10.62 -10.36
N PHE A 180 15.76 -10.37 -9.27
CA PHE A 180 14.41 -9.80 -9.32
C PHE A 180 14.39 -8.45 -10.05
N LEU A 181 15.29 -7.52 -9.67
CA LEU A 181 15.35 -6.20 -10.28
C LEU A 181 15.77 -6.25 -11.76
N ALA A 182 16.73 -7.09 -12.10
CA ALA A 182 17.15 -7.31 -13.49
C ALA A 182 16.00 -7.89 -14.33
N PHE A 183 15.29 -8.89 -13.80
CA PHE A 183 14.13 -9.49 -14.44
C PHE A 183 13.00 -8.46 -14.65
N LYS A 184 12.74 -7.63 -13.64
CA LYS A 184 11.73 -6.55 -13.73
C LYS A 184 12.10 -5.47 -14.76
N MET A 185 13.37 -5.11 -14.88
CA MET A 185 13.83 -4.14 -15.89
C MET A 185 13.66 -4.65 -17.32
N LYS A 186 13.88 -5.95 -17.54
CA LYS A 186 13.69 -6.60 -18.84
C LYS A 186 12.22 -6.76 -19.22
N ASN A 187 11.31 -6.84 -18.23
CA ASN A 187 9.89 -7.14 -18.41
C ASN A 187 9.00 -6.07 -17.76
N PRO A 188 9.02 -4.81 -18.20
CA PRO A 188 8.25 -3.75 -17.58
C PRO A 188 6.78 -3.88 -17.94
N ALA A 189 5.91 -4.07 -16.95
CA ALA A 189 4.46 -4.01 -17.13
C ALA A 189 3.97 -2.57 -17.40
N ALA A 190 4.69 -1.57 -16.89
CA ALA A 190 4.48 -0.15 -17.13
C ALA A 190 5.83 0.59 -17.02
N LYS A 191 5.93 1.74 -17.68
CA LYS A 191 7.15 2.57 -17.61
C LYS A 191 7.31 3.14 -16.19
N LEU A 192 8.26 2.57 -15.42
CA LEU A 192 8.66 3.12 -14.13
C LEU A 192 9.64 4.28 -14.33
N SER A 193 9.44 5.36 -13.57
CA SER A 193 10.46 6.41 -13.49
C SER A 193 11.71 5.87 -12.80
N ARG A 194 12.88 6.46 -13.10
CA ARG A 194 14.14 6.12 -12.42
C ARG A 194 13.99 6.23 -10.90
N GLN A 195 13.31 7.26 -10.41
CA GLN A 195 13.08 7.44 -8.98
C GLN A 195 12.24 6.30 -8.38
N ASN A 196 11.12 5.94 -9.01
CA ASN A 196 10.28 4.85 -8.50
C ASN A 196 11.01 3.50 -8.50
N PHE A 197 11.91 3.27 -9.47
CA PHE A 197 12.75 2.07 -9.47
C PHE A 197 13.76 2.07 -8.31
N GLN A 198 14.40 3.22 -8.02
CA GLN A 198 15.29 3.34 -6.87
C GLN A 198 14.54 3.19 -5.54
N ASN A 199 13.33 3.73 -5.44
CA ASN A 199 12.48 3.55 -4.27
C ASN A 199 12.19 2.06 -4.04
N LEU A 200 11.78 1.32 -5.08
CA LEU A 200 11.54 -0.13 -4.99
C LEU A 200 12.80 -0.87 -4.54
N LYS A 201 13.95 -0.57 -5.16
CA LYS A 201 15.24 -1.15 -4.78
C LYS A 201 15.55 -0.92 -3.30
N SER A 202 15.32 0.29 -2.80
CA SER A 202 15.59 0.66 -1.40
C SER A 202 14.63 -0.02 -0.43
N ILE A 203 13.32 -0.11 -0.77
CA ILE A 203 12.33 -0.83 0.04
C ILE A 203 12.71 -2.31 0.16
N ILE A 204 13.01 -2.96 -0.97
CA ILE A 204 13.38 -4.38 -1.00
C ILE A 204 14.63 -4.62 -0.15
N ALA A 205 15.70 -3.82 -0.38
CA ALA A 205 16.96 -3.98 0.35
C ALA A 205 16.77 -3.87 1.87
N TYR A 206 16.02 -2.86 2.32
CA TYR A 206 15.75 -2.67 3.74
C TYR A 206 14.90 -3.80 4.32
N SER A 207 13.84 -4.19 3.61
CA SER A 207 12.94 -5.24 4.07
C SER A 207 13.64 -6.60 4.19
N LEU A 208 14.50 -6.95 3.21
CA LEU A 208 15.31 -8.17 3.24
C LEU A 208 16.32 -8.12 4.40
N HIS A 209 17.03 -6.99 4.57
CA HIS A 209 18.01 -6.81 5.66
C HIS A 209 17.37 -6.94 7.03
N LYS A 210 16.15 -6.45 7.21
CA LYS A 210 15.41 -6.51 8.47
C LYS A 210 14.61 -7.80 8.68
N GLY A 211 14.63 -8.74 7.71
CA GLY A 211 13.99 -10.04 7.83
C GLY A 211 12.47 -10.06 7.66
N PHE A 212 11.88 -8.99 7.14
CA PHE A 212 10.44 -8.96 6.83
C PHE A 212 10.12 -8.81 5.33
N GLY A 213 11.14 -8.89 4.47
CA GLY A 213 10.99 -8.97 3.03
C GLY A 213 11.28 -10.38 2.51
N GLU A 214 10.58 -10.77 1.47
CA GLU A 214 10.80 -12.04 0.77
C GLU A 214 10.59 -11.88 -0.73
N ILE A 215 11.46 -12.48 -1.53
CA ILE A 215 11.31 -12.53 -2.98
C ILE A 215 11.15 -13.97 -3.40
N ILE A 216 10.05 -14.26 -4.09
CA ILE A 216 9.73 -15.60 -4.60
C ILE A 216 9.84 -15.58 -6.13
N GLY A 217 10.55 -16.53 -6.68
CA GLY A 217 10.72 -16.75 -8.13
C GLY A 217 10.11 -18.05 -8.59
N ILE A 218 9.59 -18.04 -9.82
CA ILE A 218 9.16 -19.23 -10.53
C ILE A 218 10.06 -19.44 -11.74
N TYR A 219 10.68 -20.59 -11.81
CA TYR A 219 11.55 -20.99 -12.90
C TYR A 219 10.87 -22.04 -13.79
N SER A 220 11.09 -21.93 -15.09
CA SER A 220 10.65 -22.93 -16.06
C SER A 220 11.48 -24.22 -15.95
N PRO A 221 11.10 -25.32 -16.61
CA PRO A 221 11.91 -26.55 -16.66
C PRO A 221 13.33 -26.32 -17.21
N GLU A 222 13.51 -25.33 -18.07
CA GLU A 222 14.79 -24.93 -18.67
C GLU A 222 15.61 -24.02 -17.73
N ASN A 223 15.15 -23.86 -16.47
CA ASN A 223 15.78 -23.02 -15.45
C ASN A 223 15.79 -21.52 -15.77
N ASN A 224 14.83 -21.03 -16.55
CA ASN A 224 14.62 -19.61 -16.81
C ASN A 224 13.71 -19.02 -15.74
N LEU A 225 14.08 -17.87 -15.15
CA LEU A 225 13.17 -17.11 -14.30
C LEU A 225 12.02 -16.55 -15.16
N CYS A 226 10.78 -16.97 -14.93
CA CYS A 226 9.63 -16.61 -15.75
C CYS A 226 8.55 -15.82 -15.00
N ALA A 227 8.53 -15.87 -13.66
CA ALA A 227 7.74 -14.97 -12.83
C ALA A 227 8.43 -14.73 -11.49
N ALA A 228 8.22 -13.57 -10.88
CA ALA A 228 8.71 -13.29 -9.54
C ALA A 228 7.82 -12.27 -8.83
N ALA A 229 7.77 -12.36 -7.49
CA ALA A 229 7.04 -11.43 -6.65
C ALA A 229 7.86 -11.08 -5.40
N PHE A 230 7.78 -9.81 -4.99
CA PHE A 230 8.30 -9.32 -3.73
C PHE A 230 7.16 -9.14 -2.75
N PHE A 231 7.32 -9.73 -1.58
CA PHE A 231 6.41 -9.64 -0.46
C PHE A 231 7.06 -8.87 0.69
N CYS A 232 6.25 -8.06 1.37
CA CYS A 232 6.65 -7.39 2.60
C CYS A 232 5.73 -7.85 3.74
N ARG A 233 6.29 -8.36 4.82
CA ARG A 233 5.53 -8.78 6.00
C ARG A 233 5.38 -7.62 6.97
N TRP A 234 4.17 -7.38 7.43
CA TRP A 234 3.89 -6.43 8.49
C TRP A 234 2.81 -6.97 9.43
N LYS A 235 3.18 -7.20 10.68
CA LYS A 235 2.31 -7.91 11.64
C LYS A 235 1.87 -9.26 11.05
N ASN A 236 0.57 -9.50 10.98
CA ASN A 236 -0.01 -10.71 10.36
C ASN A 236 -0.31 -10.55 8.85
N ARG A 237 0.08 -9.42 8.22
CA ARG A 237 -0.12 -9.21 6.79
C ARG A 237 1.12 -9.60 6.00
N LEU A 238 0.92 -10.32 4.91
CA LEU A 238 1.89 -10.57 3.86
C LEU A 238 1.47 -9.77 2.62
N ILE A 239 2.14 -8.66 2.39
CA ILE A 239 1.78 -7.68 1.37
C ILE A 239 2.45 -8.04 0.04
N TYR A 240 1.66 -8.29 -1.01
CA TYR A 240 2.10 -8.53 -2.38
C TYR A 240 2.49 -7.21 -3.06
N LEU A 241 3.63 -6.65 -2.66
CA LEU A 241 4.00 -5.27 -2.97
C LEU A 241 4.39 -5.07 -4.44
N ASN A 242 5.01 -6.05 -5.05
CA ASN A 242 5.43 -5.93 -6.45
C ASN A 242 5.61 -7.30 -7.12
N ALA A 243 5.20 -7.40 -8.37
CA ALA A 243 5.37 -8.62 -9.14
C ALA A 243 5.72 -8.35 -10.60
N VAL A 244 6.25 -9.36 -11.26
CA VAL A 244 6.64 -9.34 -12.67
C VAL A 244 6.56 -10.75 -13.26
N SER A 245 6.11 -10.82 -14.51
CA SER A 245 6.13 -12.05 -15.32
C SER A 245 6.50 -11.68 -16.75
N ASN A 246 7.33 -12.51 -17.40
CA ASN A 246 7.61 -12.41 -18.83
C ASN A 246 6.54 -13.15 -19.65
N ASP A 247 6.69 -13.22 -20.96
CA ASP A 247 5.72 -13.89 -21.83
C ASP A 247 5.73 -15.41 -21.61
N GLU A 248 6.88 -16.04 -21.44
CA GLU A 248 7.00 -17.45 -21.05
C GLU A 248 6.22 -17.74 -19.75
N GLY A 249 6.38 -16.90 -18.72
CA GLY A 249 5.65 -17.05 -17.45
C GLY A 249 4.12 -16.88 -17.58
N LYS A 250 3.68 -16.03 -18.52
CA LYS A 250 2.23 -15.90 -18.83
C LYS A 250 1.70 -17.16 -19.50
N GLU A 251 2.43 -17.73 -20.46
CA GLU A 251 2.08 -18.96 -21.17
C GLU A 251 2.04 -20.14 -20.21
N LEU A 252 3.04 -20.28 -19.36
CA LEU A 252 3.17 -21.33 -18.35
C LEU A 252 2.25 -21.14 -17.14
N ARG A 253 1.52 -20.01 -17.04
CA ARG A 253 0.67 -19.67 -15.88
C ARG A 253 1.46 -19.55 -14.57
N ALA A 254 2.69 -19.09 -14.64
CA ALA A 254 3.64 -19.08 -13.54
C ALA A 254 3.15 -18.26 -12.31
N MET A 255 2.43 -17.14 -12.52
CA MET A 255 1.90 -16.35 -11.41
C MET A 255 0.75 -17.07 -10.69
N PHE A 256 -0.07 -17.87 -11.40
CA PHE A 256 -1.07 -18.72 -10.74
C PHE A 256 -0.41 -19.80 -9.89
N PHE A 257 0.69 -20.38 -10.37
CA PHE A 257 1.45 -21.36 -9.62
C PHE A 257 2.10 -20.72 -8.38
N LEU A 258 2.68 -19.53 -8.51
CA LEU A 258 3.31 -18.80 -7.40
C LEU A 258 2.31 -18.58 -6.26
N ILE A 259 1.15 -17.99 -6.57
CA ILE A 259 0.14 -17.65 -5.54
C ILE A 259 -0.45 -18.94 -4.94
N ASP A 260 -0.75 -19.96 -5.73
CA ASP A 260 -1.25 -21.23 -5.22
C ASP A 260 -0.26 -21.90 -4.25
N ARG A 261 1.04 -21.95 -4.59
CA ARG A 261 2.08 -22.50 -3.73
C ARG A 261 2.26 -21.67 -2.46
N LEU A 262 2.25 -20.33 -2.57
CA LEU A 262 2.27 -19.44 -1.43
C LEU A 262 1.11 -19.72 -0.47
N LEU A 263 -0.12 -19.84 -1.00
CA LEU A 263 -1.31 -20.12 -0.20
C LEU A 263 -1.26 -21.50 0.46
N LYS A 264 -0.71 -22.50 -0.24
CA LYS A 264 -0.49 -23.83 0.34
C LYS A 264 0.50 -23.78 1.51
N ASN A 265 1.59 -23.00 1.38
CA ASN A 265 2.59 -22.82 2.42
C ASN A 265 2.09 -21.94 3.59
N ALA A 266 1.13 -21.04 3.33
CA ALA A 266 0.55 -20.12 4.31
C ALA A 266 -0.72 -20.67 4.99
N ALA A 267 -1.29 -21.77 4.51
CA ALA A 267 -2.49 -22.38 5.08
C ALA A 267 -2.29 -22.69 6.57
N ASP A 268 -3.36 -22.49 7.36
CA ASP A 268 -3.39 -22.65 8.82
C ASP A 268 -2.47 -21.69 9.61
N LYS A 269 -1.82 -20.73 8.94
CA LYS A 269 -0.94 -19.74 9.57
C LYS A 269 -1.69 -18.42 9.68
N ASN A 270 -2.56 -18.15 10.49
CA ASN A 270 -3.27 -16.89 10.74
C ASN A 270 -2.64 -15.61 10.10
N LEU A 271 -2.39 -15.69 8.78
CA LEU A 271 -1.85 -14.61 7.96
C LEU A 271 -2.96 -14.02 7.08
N ILE A 272 -2.78 -12.79 6.67
CA ILE A 272 -3.60 -12.11 5.68
C ILE A 272 -2.71 -11.85 4.46
N LEU A 273 -2.98 -12.52 3.34
CA LEU A 273 -2.38 -12.14 2.07
C LEU A 273 -3.09 -10.89 1.57
N ASP A 274 -2.35 -9.79 1.54
CA ASP A 274 -2.81 -8.48 1.09
C ASP A 274 -2.27 -8.25 -0.33
N PHE A 275 -3.17 -8.27 -1.31
CA PHE A 275 -2.82 -8.09 -2.72
C PHE A 275 -2.65 -6.63 -3.13
N GLU A 276 -2.73 -5.69 -2.19
CA GLU A 276 -2.67 -4.25 -2.42
C GLU A 276 -3.78 -3.71 -3.34
N GLY A 277 -4.63 -4.48 -3.84
CA GLY A 277 -5.73 -4.05 -4.65
C GLY A 277 -5.36 -3.50 -6.03
N SER A 278 -6.35 -3.40 -6.88
CA SER A 278 -6.22 -2.79 -8.18
C SER A 278 -7.56 -2.24 -8.66
N MET A 279 -7.51 -1.06 -9.25
CA MET A 279 -8.62 -0.51 -10.03
C MET A 279 -8.61 -1.01 -11.48
N VAL A 280 -7.60 -1.81 -11.89
CA VAL A 280 -7.53 -2.46 -13.20
C VAL A 280 -8.36 -3.76 -13.15
N PRO A 281 -9.45 -3.86 -13.95
CA PRO A 281 -10.39 -4.98 -13.82
C PRO A 281 -9.76 -6.37 -13.97
N GLY A 282 -8.75 -6.51 -14.84
CA GLY A 282 -8.04 -7.78 -15.04
C GLY A 282 -7.25 -8.24 -13.81
N ILE A 283 -6.59 -7.30 -13.13
CA ILE A 283 -5.81 -7.57 -11.92
C ILE A 283 -6.76 -7.86 -10.74
N ALA A 284 -7.81 -7.06 -10.57
CA ALA A 284 -8.83 -7.30 -9.55
C ALA A 284 -9.45 -8.70 -9.70
N ARG A 285 -9.80 -9.09 -10.94
CA ARG A 285 -10.32 -10.44 -11.25
C ARG A 285 -9.32 -11.55 -10.93
N PHE A 286 -8.04 -11.32 -11.14
CA PHE A 286 -6.99 -12.28 -10.78
C PHE A 286 -6.95 -12.50 -9.26
N PHE A 287 -6.99 -11.46 -8.43
CA PHE A 287 -7.00 -11.58 -6.98
C PHE A 287 -8.28 -12.23 -6.45
N GLN A 288 -9.45 -11.77 -6.91
CA GLN A 288 -10.73 -12.37 -6.56
C GLN A 288 -10.82 -13.84 -6.99
N GLY A 289 -10.14 -14.19 -8.08
CA GLY A 289 -10.06 -15.55 -8.56
C GLY A 289 -9.47 -16.56 -7.57
N PHE A 290 -8.62 -16.10 -6.64
CA PHE A 290 -8.09 -16.90 -5.53
C PHE A 290 -9.00 -16.89 -4.29
N GLY A 291 -10.16 -16.25 -4.34
CA GLY A 291 -11.07 -16.11 -3.20
C GLY A 291 -10.77 -14.89 -2.34
N ALA A 292 -9.94 -13.96 -2.80
CA ALA A 292 -9.71 -12.73 -2.06
C ALA A 292 -10.97 -11.85 -2.02
N ALA A 293 -11.32 -11.38 -0.82
CA ALA A 293 -12.44 -10.49 -0.59
C ALA A 293 -12.02 -9.01 -0.75
N PRO A 294 -12.90 -8.15 -1.29
CA PRO A 294 -12.62 -6.72 -1.35
C PRO A 294 -12.66 -6.09 0.03
N GLU A 295 -11.66 -5.24 0.31
CA GLU A 295 -11.62 -4.30 1.44
C GLU A 295 -11.65 -2.88 0.86
N VAL A 296 -12.68 -2.10 1.18
CA VAL A 296 -12.88 -0.78 0.57
C VAL A 296 -12.25 0.30 1.44
N TYR A 297 -11.47 1.18 0.84
CA TYR A 297 -10.87 2.34 1.49
C TYR A 297 -11.13 3.61 0.68
N SER A 298 -10.87 4.78 1.25
CA SER A 298 -11.19 6.07 0.64
C SER A 298 -9.96 6.76 0.07
N ARG A 299 -10.13 7.38 -1.09
CA ARG A 299 -9.19 8.37 -1.64
C ARG A 299 -9.76 9.76 -1.40
N MET A 300 -9.02 10.59 -0.68
CA MET A 300 -9.31 11.99 -0.43
C MET A 300 -8.68 12.86 -1.52
N GLN A 301 -9.48 13.72 -2.13
CA GLN A 301 -9.02 14.65 -3.15
C GLN A 301 -9.50 16.06 -2.83
N MET A 302 -8.59 17.02 -3.01
CA MET A 302 -8.85 18.45 -2.90
C MET A 302 -8.15 19.16 -4.06
N ASN A 303 -8.86 20.05 -4.74
CA ASN A 303 -8.27 20.82 -5.85
C ASN A 303 -8.76 22.27 -5.83
N ARG A 304 -8.01 23.12 -5.18
CA ARG A 304 -8.22 24.57 -5.05
C ARG A 304 -7.21 25.37 -5.88
N LEU A 305 -6.55 24.73 -6.84
CA LEU A 305 -5.59 25.40 -7.72
C LEU A 305 -6.29 26.46 -8.60
N PRO A 306 -5.61 27.57 -8.96
CA PRO A 306 -6.11 28.54 -9.94
C PRO A 306 -6.48 27.87 -11.24
N ARG A 307 -7.49 28.42 -11.94
CA ARG A 307 -8.02 27.83 -13.20
C ARG A 307 -6.94 27.58 -14.24
N ALA A 308 -5.99 28.51 -14.41
CA ALA A 308 -4.87 28.38 -15.34
C ALA A 308 -3.99 27.14 -15.07
N ILE A 309 -3.76 26.80 -13.80
CA ILE A 309 -2.95 25.64 -13.40
C ILE A 309 -3.77 24.33 -13.49
N LYS A 310 -5.08 24.38 -13.24
CA LYS A 310 -5.98 23.24 -13.44
C LYS A 310 -5.96 22.76 -14.90
N TRP A 311 -5.98 23.72 -15.85
CA TRP A 311 -5.93 23.42 -17.27
C TRP A 311 -4.64 22.70 -17.69
N LEU A 312 -3.47 23.15 -17.20
CA LEU A 312 -2.18 22.49 -17.47
C LEU A 312 -2.10 21.05 -16.97
N LYS A 313 -2.90 20.69 -15.95
CA LYS A 313 -2.95 19.33 -15.38
C LYS A 313 -3.89 18.42 -16.19
N GLY A 314 -4.95 18.94 -16.78
CA GLY A 314 -5.88 18.21 -17.66
C GLY A 314 -5.25 17.75 -18.98
N MET A 315 -4.13 18.34 -19.39
CA MET A 315 -3.38 17.95 -20.60
C MET A 315 -2.42 16.76 -20.40
N LYS A 316 -2.36 16.17 -19.19
CA LYS A 316 -1.56 14.99 -18.88
C LYS A 316 -2.43 13.95 -18.18
N GLY A 317 -3.53 13.57 -18.84
CA GLY A 317 -4.31 12.38 -18.54
C GLY A 317 -3.75 11.19 -19.28
#